data_e1c008932a06b93de091f9f19d25ff2b
#
_entry.id   e1c008932a06b93de091f9f19d25ff2b
#
_cell.length_a   1.000
_cell.length_b   1.000
_cell.length_c   1.000
_cell.angle_alpha   90.00
_cell.angle_beta   90.00
_cell.angle_gamma   90.00
#
_symmetry.space_group_name_H-M   'P 1'
#
loop_
_entity.id
_entity.type
_entity.pdbx_description
1 polymer ?
#
loop_
_entity_poly.entity_id
_entity_poly.type
_entity_poly.pdbx_seq_one_letter_code
_entity_poly.pdbx_strand_id
1 'polypeptide(L)'
;VSELRFTCVGVRAEPYAAGPTLVFRVRITAPPGERVHALALRCQIRIEPARRRYEDAEAEGLGDLFGVRSRWGSTMHPVQFAQASVVVPGFTGEGEVDLPVPCTYDMDIAATRYLDALTQGEVPFLLLFSGTAFHGAGGFEVHPVPWDKEAVCRMPVAVWREMVEQHFPGCGWLRLPRSAMDELLAYRSRHALPSWEATVRALLESADRGGQAPATGGPLPAALATLTEEAGA
;
A
#
# COMPACT_ATOMS: atom_id res chain seq x y z
N VAL A 1 20.86 19.60 16.69
CA VAL A 1 19.79 19.01 15.84
C VAL A 1 20.29 17.64 15.43
N SER A 2 19.62 16.59 15.86
CA SER A 2 20.04 15.21 15.56
C SER A 2 19.98 14.98 14.05
N GLU A 3 21.14 14.77 13.43
CA GLU A 3 21.26 14.45 12.00
C GLU A 3 21.02 12.96 11.74
N LEU A 4 19.89 12.42 12.25
CA LEU A 4 19.51 11.05 11.94
C LEU A 4 19.33 10.87 10.44
N ARG A 5 19.88 9.78 9.90
CA ARG A 5 19.65 9.35 8.52
C ARG A 5 18.84 8.06 8.51
N PHE A 6 17.93 7.98 7.58
CA PHE A 6 17.06 6.83 7.40
C PHE A 6 17.32 6.19 6.04
N THR A 7 17.47 4.88 6.03
CA THR A 7 17.67 4.11 4.79
C THR A 7 16.78 2.88 4.82
N CYS A 8 15.99 2.66 3.79
CA CYS A 8 15.27 1.40 3.64
C CYS A 8 16.25 0.31 3.18
N VAL A 9 16.39 -0.74 3.99
CA VAL A 9 17.26 -1.88 3.70
C VAL A 9 16.56 -2.90 2.81
N GLY A 10 15.22 -3.00 2.92
CA GLY A 10 14.43 -3.90 2.10
C GLY A 10 13.00 -4.05 2.62
N VAL A 11 12.21 -4.77 1.85
CA VAL A 11 10.84 -5.15 2.20
C VAL A 11 10.69 -6.66 2.05
N ARG A 12 10.01 -7.29 2.99
CA ARG A 12 9.70 -8.72 2.97
C ARG A 12 8.25 -8.97 3.38
N ALA A 13 7.71 -10.10 2.96
CA ALA A 13 6.50 -10.64 3.55
C ALA A 13 6.79 -11.18 4.95
N GLU A 14 5.81 -11.11 5.87
CA GLU A 14 5.89 -11.72 7.19
C GLU A 14 5.13 -13.05 7.20
N PRO A 15 5.83 -14.18 7.12
CA PRO A 15 5.18 -15.47 6.90
C PRO A 15 4.36 -15.97 8.10
N TYR A 16 4.63 -15.46 9.29
CA TYR A 16 3.98 -15.92 10.53
C TYR A 16 2.95 -14.90 11.07
N ALA A 17 2.66 -13.85 10.32
CA ALA A 17 1.61 -12.92 10.70
C ALA A 17 0.22 -13.56 10.58
N ALA A 18 -0.71 -13.12 11.42
CA ALA A 18 -2.10 -13.60 11.39
C ALA A 18 -2.86 -13.18 10.10
N GLY A 19 -2.33 -12.25 9.34
CA GLY A 19 -2.85 -11.78 8.06
C GLY A 19 -1.73 -11.23 7.18
N PRO A 20 -2.03 -10.91 5.91
CA PRO A 20 -1.05 -10.38 4.97
C PRO A 20 -0.33 -9.18 5.58
N THR A 21 0.98 -9.26 5.70
CA THR A 21 1.78 -8.22 6.33
C THR A 21 3.10 -8.06 5.59
N LEU A 22 3.39 -6.83 5.15
CA LEU A 22 4.69 -6.43 4.67
C LEU A 22 5.51 -5.84 5.81
N VAL A 23 6.80 -6.13 5.85
CA VAL A 23 7.74 -5.57 6.81
C VAL A 23 8.78 -4.76 6.07
N PHE A 24 8.79 -3.45 6.32
CA PHE A 24 9.82 -2.55 5.81
C PHE A 24 10.94 -2.47 6.83
N ARG A 25 12.15 -2.91 6.47
CA ARG A 25 13.32 -2.79 7.32
C ARG A 25 14.02 -1.46 7.08
N VAL A 26 14.14 -0.69 8.13
CA VAL A 26 14.74 0.65 8.11
C VAL A 26 15.99 0.67 8.97
N ARG A 27 17.09 1.11 8.40
CA ARG A 27 18.33 1.44 9.11
C ARG A 27 18.32 2.91 9.47
N ILE A 28 18.70 3.19 10.70
CA ILE A 28 18.80 4.53 11.26
C ILE A 28 20.23 4.76 11.69
N THR A 29 20.88 5.78 11.14
CA THR A 29 22.25 6.13 11.45
C THR A 29 22.26 7.44 12.23
N ALA A 30 22.85 7.43 13.41
CA ALA A 30 23.10 8.61 14.23
C ALA A 30 24.50 9.17 13.95
N PRO A 31 24.76 10.46 14.25
CA PRO A 31 26.10 11.02 14.20
C PRO A 31 27.11 10.26 15.06
N PRO A 32 28.40 10.26 14.67
CA PRO A 32 29.43 9.57 15.44
C PRO A 32 29.47 10.02 16.91
N GLY A 33 29.48 9.04 17.83
CA GLY A 33 29.50 9.29 19.26
C GLY A 33 28.19 9.67 19.91
N GLU A 34 27.15 9.87 19.14
CA GLU A 34 25.82 10.15 19.65
C GLU A 34 25.11 8.85 20.05
N ARG A 35 24.53 8.85 21.25
CA ARG A 35 23.69 7.76 21.75
C ARG A 35 22.22 8.17 21.67
N VAL A 36 21.46 7.40 20.92
CA VAL A 36 19.99 7.46 20.93
C VAL A 36 19.50 6.51 22.03
N HIS A 37 18.73 7.02 22.99
CA HIS A 37 18.18 6.22 24.08
C HIS A 37 16.88 5.52 23.66
N ALA A 38 16.06 6.20 22.86
CA ALA A 38 14.87 5.67 22.23
C ALA A 38 14.44 6.61 21.09
N LEU A 39 13.65 6.09 20.14
CA LEU A 39 13.06 6.90 19.10
C LEU A 39 11.60 6.48 18.91
N ALA A 40 10.67 7.38 19.24
CA ALA A 40 9.26 7.22 18.89
C ALA A 40 9.08 7.63 17.42
N LEU A 41 9.06 6.65 16.53
CA LEU A 41 9.07 6.87 15.08
C LEU A 41 7.68 6.66 14.49
N ARG A 42 7.28 7.58 13.63
CA ARG A 42 6.16 7.44 12.70
C ARG A 42 6.69 7.47 11.28
N CYS A 43 6.15 6.62 10.44
CA CYS A 43 6.50 6.54 9.03
C CYS A 43 5.21 6.55 8.19
N GLN A 44 5.08 7.53 7.31
CA GLN A 44 4.10 7.53 6.24
C GLN A 44 4.73 6.88 5.03
N ILE A 45 4.07 5.88 4.47
CA ILE A 45 4.55 5.09 3.32
C ILE A 45 3.67 5.43 2.13
N ARG A 46 4.27 5.88 1.03
CA ARG A 46 3.59 6.20 -0.22
C ARG A 46 4.16 5.36 -1.35
N ILE A 47 3.31 4.95 -2.27
CA ILE A 47 3.74 4.43 -3.57
C ILE A 47 4.00 5.62 -4.49
N GLU A 48 5.08 5.57 -5.25
CA GLU A 48 5.50 6.59 -6.21
C GLU A 48 5.36 6.04 -7.65
N PRO A 49 4.14 5.92 -8.21
CA PRO A 49 3.93 5.23 -9.49
C PRO A 49 4.72 5.85 -10.64
N ALA A 50 4.90 7.17 -10.64
CA ALA A 50 5.65 7.88 -11.68
C ALA A 50 7.15 7.52 -11.74
N ARG A 51 7.68 6.84 -10.69
CA ARG A 51 9.11 6.48 -10.60
C ARG A 51 9.43 5.09 -11.16
N ARG A 52 8.52 4.45 -11.90
CA ARG A 52 8.79 3.19 -12.61
C ARG A 52 8.31 3.22 -14.05
N ARG A 53 8.78 2.25 -14.83
CA ARG A 53 8.28 1.99 -16.18
C ARG A 53 7.27 0.84 -16.12
N TYR A 54 6.33 0.83 -17.05
CA TYR A 54 5.25 -0.14 -17.13
C TYR A 54 5.26 -0.82 -18.49
N GLU A 55 5.00 -2.11 -18.49
CA GLU A 55 4.71 -2.86 -19.70
C GLU A 55 3.28 -2.59 -20.18
N ASP A 56 2.96 -2.95 -21.42
CA ASP A 56 1.66 -2.62 -22.01
C ASP A 56 0.50 -3.32 -21.25
N ALA A 57 0.68 -4.56 -20.82
CA ALA A 57 -0.31 -5.29 -20.04
C ALA A 57 -0.55 -4.66 -18.65
N GLU A 58 0.52 -4.20 -17.98
CA GLU A 58 0.40 -3.47 -16.71
C GLU A 58 -0.31 -2.12 -16.93
N ALA A 59 0.02 -1.44 -18.02
CA ALA A 59 -0.59 -0.16 -18.35
C ALA A 59 -2.08 -0.27 -18.63
N GLU A 60 -2.52 -1.35 -19.28
CA GLU A 60 -3.93 -1.64 -19.49
C GLU A 60 -4.67 -1.83 -18.16
N GLY A 61 -4.11 -2.63 -17.26
CA GLY A 61 -4.67 -2.87 -15.92
C GLY A 61 -4.72 -1.62 -15.03
N LEU A 62 -3.89 -0.61 -15.31
CA LEU A 62 -3.85 0.66 -14.58
C LEU A 62 -4.72 1.77 -15.19
N GLY A 63 -5.39 1.50 -16.30
CA GLY A 63 -6.23 2.46 -17.01
C GLY A 63 -7.35 3.04 -16.15
N ASP A 64 -7.93 2.24 -15.28
CA ASP A 64 -8.98 2.65 -14.34
C ASP A 64 -8.47 3.63 -13.27
N LEU A 65 -7.20 3.52 -12.87
CA LEU A 65 -6.60 4.36 -11.84
C LEU A 65 -6.06 5.69 -12.40
N PHE A 66 -5.39 5.63 -13.55
CA PHE A 66 -4.63 6.76 -14.06
C PHE A 66 -5.11 7.25 -15.43
N GLY A 67 -6.12 6.59 -16.00
CA GLY A 67 -6.63 6.90 -17.35
C GLY A 67 -5.67 6.48 -18.46
N VAL A 68 -5.84 7.08 -19.63
CA VAL A 68 -5.03 6.76 -20.81
C VAL A 68 -3.54 7.12 -20.61
N ARG A 69 -2.65 6.25 -21.06
CA ARG A 69 -1.19 6.35 -20.84
C ARG A 69 -0.59 7.71 -21.27
N SER A 70 -1.13 8.34 -22.30
CA SER A 70 -0.67 9.66 -22.75
C SER A 70 -0.87 10.78 -21.74
N ARG A 71 -1.76 10.60 -20.75
CA ARG A 71 -2.06 11.57 -19.69
C ARG A 71 -1.35 11.28 -18.37
N TRP A 72 -0.63 10.19 -18.24
CA TRP A 72 0.00 9.76 -17.00
C TRP A 72 0.96 10.78 -16.37
N GLY A 73 1.61 11.60 -17.20
CA GLY A 73 2.42 12.69 -16.68
C GLY A 73 1.67 13.69 -15.78
N SER A 74 0.35 13.79 -15.94
CA SER A 74 -0.51 14.68 -15.14
C SER A 74 -1.48 13.94 -14.20
N THR A 75 -1.69 12.63 -14.37
CA THR A 75 -2.66 11.86 -13.58
C THR A 75 -2.02 10.90 -12.59
N MET A 76 -0.74 10.55 -12.79
CA MET A 76 -0.04 9.58 -11.97
C MET A 76 0.57 10.25 -10.74
N HIS A 77 -0.25 10.39 -9.70
CA HIS A 77 0.16 10.97 -8.42
C HIS A 77 0.62 9.90 -7.42
N PRO A 78 1.39 10.27 -6.39
CA PRO A 78 1.69 9.37 -5.28
C PRO A 78 0.43 8.83 -4.62
N VAL A 79 0.43 7.53 -4.31
CA VAL A 79 -0.69 6.85 -3.66
C VAL A 79 -0.33 6.57 -2.21
N GLN A 80 -1.18 6.99 -1.27
CA GLN A 80 -1.00 6.65 0.13
C GLN A 80 -1.11 5.13 0.29
N PHE A 81 -0.08 4.52 0.87
CA PHE A 81 -0.07 3.08 1.11
C PHE A 81 -0.40 2.74 2.56
N ALA A 82 0.38 3.25 3.50
CA ALA A 82 0.20 2.96 4.93
C ALA A 82 0.81 4.02 5.83
N GLN A 83 0.46 3.92 7.11
CA GLN A 83 1.16 4.60 8.20
C GLN A 83 1.58 3.55 9.23
N ALA A 84 2.85 3.59 9.64
CA ALA A 84 3.39 2.73 10.67
C ALA A 84 3.95 3.57 11.82
N SER A 85 3.85 3.04 13.04
CA SER A 85 4.43 3.68 14.22
C SER A 85 5.16 2.62 15.02
N VAL A 86 6.37 2.95 15.48
CA VAL A 86 7.20 2.02 16.26
C VAL A 86 8.04 2.79 17.27
N VAL A 87 8.36 2.15 18.37
CA VAL A 87 9.38 2.61 19.29
C VAL A 87 10.66 1.86 18.99
N VAL A 88 11.68 2.58 18.52
CA VAL A 88 13.02 2.04 18.26
C VAL A 88 13.77 2.00 19.58
N PRO A 89 14.31 0.84 20.00
CA PRO A 89 15.18 0.74 21.17
C PRO A 89 16.44 1.57 21.03
N GLY A 90 17.09 1.84 22.16
CA GLY A 90 18.32 2.62 22.16
C GLY A 90 19.46 1.96 21.35
N PHE A 91 20.22 2.81 20.65
CA PHE A 91 21.38 2.38 19.85
C PHE A 91 22.47 3.46 19.86
N THR A 92 23.68 3.08 19.41
CA THR A 92 24.80 4.00 19.18
C THR A 92 25.32 3.76 17.77
N GLY A 93 25.51 4.82 17.00
CA GLY A 93 25.94 4.74 15.60
C GLY A 93 24.82 4.28 14.68
N GLU A 94 24.51 2.99 14.62
CA GLU A 94 23.46 2.44 13.75
C GLU A 94 22.48 1.57 14.53
N GLY A 95 21.21 1.62 14.16
CA GLY A 95 20.13 0.75 14.61
C GLY A 95 19.26 0.34 13.45
N GLU A 96 18.64 -0.83 13.53
CA GLU A 96 17.64 -1.27 12.56
C GLU A 96 16.30 -1.50 13.24
N VAL A 97 15.24 -1.23 12.51
CA VAL A 97 13.87 -1.44 12.95
C VAL A 97 13.02 -2.00 11.84
N ASP A 98 12.17 -2.93 12.17
CA ASP A 98 11.14 -3.46 11.30
C ASP A 98 9.85 -2.65 11.49
N LEU A 99 9.28 -2.16 10.38
CA LEU A 99 7.99 -1.49 10.32
C LEU A 99 6.97 -2.46 9.74
N PRO A 100 6.16 -3.14 10.56
CA PRO A 100 5.11 -4.01 10.07
C PRO A 100 3.95 -3.19 9.53
N VAL A 101 3.48 -3.56 8.35
CA VAL A 101 2.35 -2.96 7.64
C VAL A 101 1.35 -4.07 7.32
N PRO A 102 0.26 -4.19 8.11
CA PRO A 102 -0.83 -5.10 7.78
C PRO A 102 -1.48 -4.68 6.46
N CYS A 103 -1.59 -5.62 5.54
CA CYS A 103 -2.17 -5.44 4.20
C CYS A 103 -3.56 -6.08 4.17
N THR A 104 -4.48 -5.54 4.96
CA THR A 104 -5.83 -6.05 5.14
C THR A 104 -6.82 -5.41 4.15
N TYR A 105 -8.05 -5.93 4.13
CA TYR A 105 -9.12 -5.51 3.19
C TYR A 105 -9.54 -4.03 3.30
N ASP A 106 -9.14 -3.34 4.37
CA ASP A 106 -9.36 -1.91 4.61
C ASP A 106 -8.26 -1.01 4.05
N MET A 107 -7.22 -1.59 3.43
CA MET A 107 -6.24 -0.82 2.67
C MET A 107 -6.92 0.02 1.59
N ASP A 108 -6.26 1.12 1.25
CA ASP A 108 -6.68 1.96 0.13
C ASP A 108 -6.86 1.12 -1.14
N ILE A 109 -8.06 1.21 -1.71
CA ILE A 109 -8.44 0.44 -2.91
C ILE A 109 -7.49 0.75 -4.06
N ALA A 110 -7.06 2.02 -4.20
CA ALA A 110 -6.15 2.42 -5.27
C ALA A 110 -4.77 1.76 -5.10
N ALA A 111 -4.26 1.65 -3.86
CA ALA A 111 -3.00 0.97 -3.58
C ALA A 111 -3.06 -0.52 -3.91
N THR A 112 -4.12 -1.21 -3.51
CA THR A 112 -4.33 -2.64 -3.81
C THR A 112 -4.45 -2.88 -5.30
N ARG A 113 -5.32 -2.12 -6.00
CA ARG A 113 -5.47 -2.24 -7.46
C ARG A 113 -4.19 -1.95 -8.21
N TYR A 114 -3.41 -0.97 -7.74
CA TYR A 114 -2.11 -0.68 -8.31
C TYR A 114 -1.17 -1.88 -8.20
N LEU A 115 -1.03 -2.46 -7.00
CA LEU A 115 -0.13 -3.59 -6.76
C LEU A 115 -0.54 -4.84 -7.52
N ASP A 116 -1.83 -5.11 -7.61
CA ASP A 116 -2.38 -6.29 -8.31
C ASP A 116 -2.21 -6.19 -9.84
N ALA A 117 -2.23 -4.98 -10.40
CA ALA A 117 -1.99 -4.76 -11.83
C ALA A 117 -0.53 -5.01 -12.26
N LEU A 118 0.41 -5.05 -11.30
CA LEU A 118 1.83 -5.22 -11.60
C LEU A 118 2.19 -6.69 -11.80
N THR A 119 2.99 -6.96 -12.82
CA THR A 119 3.40 -8.32 -13.16
C THR A 119 4.82 -8.64 -12.73
N GLN A 120 5.74 -7.67 -12.79
CA GLN A 120 7.16 -7.86 -12.52
C GLN A 120 7.85 -6.55 -12.11
N GLY A 121 9.17 -6.63 -11.88
CA GLY A 121 9.98 -5.46 -11.51
C GLY A 121 9.80 -5.07 -10.05
N GLU A 122 9.93 -3.77 -9.78
CA GLU A 122 9.93 -3.22 -8.43
C GLU A 122 8.88 -2.14 -8.26
N VAL A 123 8.28 -2.08 -7.07
CA VAL A 123 7.38 -1.01 -6.62
C VAL A 123 8.22 0.05 -5.92
N PRO A 124 8.24 1.30 -6.42
CA PRO A 124 8.92 2.38 -5.72
C PRO A 124 8.05 2.93 -4.59
N PHE A 125 8.59 2.91 -3.38
CA PHE A 125 8.00 3.54 -2.20
C PHE A 125 8.82 4.74 -1.76
N LEU A 126 8.13 5.73 -1.21
CA LEU A 126 8.71 6.84 -0.45
C LEU A 126 8.23 6.72 1.01
N LEU A 127 9.21 6.64 1.92
CA LEU A 127 9.01 6.59 3.35
C LEU A 127 9.30 7.98 3.91
N LEU A 128 8.32 8.61 4.55
CA LEU A 128 8.43 9.92 5.17
C LEU A 128 8.40 9.74 6.69
N PHE A 129 9.45 10.20 7.36
CA PHE A 129 9.63 9.97 8.78
C PHE A 129 9.28 11.21 9.60
N SER A 130 8.69 10.95 10.75
CA SER A 130 8.41 11.95 11.79
C SER A 130 8.48 11.29 13.16
N GLY A 131 8.56 12.07 14.21
CA GLY A 131 8.59 11.49 15.55
C GLY A 131 9.44 12.27 16.51
N THR A 132 9.88 11.60 17.59
CA THR A 132 10.66 12.22 18.66
C THR A 132 11.84 11.32 19.03
N ALA A 133 13.04 11.87 18.96
CA ALA A 133 14.26 11.23 19.37
C ALA A 133 14.64 11.64 20.81
N PHE A 134 15.00 10.66 21.62
CA PHE A 134 15.48 10.81 22.97
C PHE A 134 16.97 10.44 22.99
N HIS A 135 17.85 11.42 23.18
CA HIS A 135 19.29 11.21 23.08
C HIS A 135 20.07 12.07 24.07
N GLY A 136 21.39 11.91 24.15
CA GLY A 136 22.29 12.70 24.99
C GLY A 136 23.39 11.86 25.64
N ALA A 137 24.59 12.39 25.67
CA ALA A 137 25.76 11.73 26.28
C ALA A 137 25.86 11.95 27.80
N GLY A 138 25.28 13.04 28.33
CA GLY A 138 25.36 13.40 29.75
C GLY A 138 24.02 13.82 30.36
N GLY A 139 22.94 13.69 29.62
CA GLY A 139 21.58 14.07 30.03
C GLY A 139 20.55 13.48 29.07
N PHE A 140 19.29 13.84 29.30
CA PHE A 140 18.18 13.38 28.50
C PHE A 140 17.66 14.56 27.66
N GLU A 141 17.95 14.55 26.39
CA GLU A 141 17.49 15.56 25.44
C GLU A 141 16.38 15.00 24.55
N VAL A 142 15.42 15.84 24.22
CA VAL A 142 14.26 15.47 23.41
C VAL A 142 14.21 16.36 22.16
N HIS A 143 14.32 15.75 21.01
CA HIS A 143 14.28 16.47 19.75
C HIS A 143 13.28 15.86 18.77
N PRO A 144 12.51 16.69 18.04
CA PRO A 144 11.68 16.17 16.96
C PRO A 144 12.56 15.65 15.81
N VAL A 145 12.11 14.59 15.16
CA VAL A 145 12.65 14.17 13.87
C VAL A 145 12.27 15.24 12.84
N PRO A 146 13.24 15.84 12.12
CA PRO A 146 12.96 16.86 11.12
C PRO A 146 12.01 16.31 10.02
N TRP A 147 11.16 17.18 9.53
CA TRP A 147 10.10 16.86 8.54
C TRP A 147 10.65 16.45 7.15
N ASP A 148 11.90 16.79 6.86
CA ASP A 148 12.59 16.49 5.60
C ASP A 148 13.22 15.09 5.56
N LYS A 149 13.02 14.29 6.62
CA LYS A 149 13.60 12.93 6.68
C LYS A 149 12.77 11.95 5.87
N GLU A 150 13.41 11.41 4.83
CA GLU A 150 12.79 10.47 3.92
C GLU A 150 13.75 9.35 3.52
N ALA A 151 13.20 8.24 3.03
CA ALA A 151 13.96 7.18 2.38
C ALA A 151 13.18 6.61 1.20
N VAL A 152 13.90 6.33 0.11
CA VAL A 152 13.33 5.58 -1.03
C VAL A 152 13.49 4.09 -0.78
N CYS A 153 12.45 3.34 -1.04
CA CYS A 153 12.44 1.90 -0.98
C CYS A 153 11.95 1.29 -2.28
N ARG A 154 12.57 0.20 -2.72
CA ARG A 154 12.13 -0.56 -3.90
C ARG A 154 11.81 -1.98 -3.47
N MET A 155 10.56 -2.35 -3.59
CA MET A 155 10.06 -3.68 -3.25
C MET A 155 9.87 -4.48 -4.55
N PRO A 156 10.46 -5.67 -4.68
CA PRO A 156 10.13 -6.57 -5.78
C PRO A 156 8.63 -6.90 -5.79
N VAL A 157 7.98 -6.84 -6.95
CA VAL A 157 6.56 -7.20 -7.10
C VAL A 157 6.29 -8.62 -6.60
N ALA A 158 7.28 -9.50 -6.74
CA ALA A 158 7.21 -10.87 -6.24
C ALA A 158 6.91 -10.96 -4.73
N VAL A 159 7.42 -10.03 -3.92
CA VAL A 159 7.17 -9.99 -2.46
C VAL A 159 5.70 -9.76 -2.15
N TRP A 160 5.03 -8.86 -2.90
CA TRP A 160 3.59 -8.65 -2.78
C TRP A 160 2.80 -9.90 -3.14
N ARG A 161 3.13 -10.49 -4.29
CA ARG A 161 2.45 -11.69 -4.78
C ARG A 161 2.63 -12.89 -3.86
N GLU A 162 3.85 -13.10 -3.37
CA GLU A 162 4.15 -14.16 -2.41
C GLU A 162 3.34 -14.00 -1.11
N MET A 163 3.26 -12.78 -0.58
CA MET A 163 2.47 -12.49 0.61
C MET A 163 0.98 -12.77 0.38
N VAL A 164 0.42 -12.34 -0.76
CA VAL A 164 -0.98 -12.58 -1.08
C VAL A 164 -1.24 -14.08 -1.27
N GLU A 165 -0.40 -14.77 -2.04
CA GLU A 165 -0.55 -16.22 -2.29
C GLU A 165 -0.41 -17.05 -1.02
N GLN A 166 0.44 -16.64 -0.08
CA GLN A 166 0.61 -17.33 1.20
C GLN A 166 -0.64 -17.26 2.07
N HIS A 167 -1.35 -16.14 2.08
CA HIS A 167 -2.52 -15.94 2.92
C HIS A 167 -3.84 -16.30 2.21
N PHE A 168 -3.87 -16.17 0.88
CA PHE A 168 -5.03 -16.39 0.03
C PHE A 168 -4.65 -17.23 -1.21
N PRO A 169 -4.22 -18.48 -1.03
CA PRO A 169 -3.74 -19.31 -2.13
C PRO A 169 -4.81 -19.48 -3.21
N GLY A 170 -4.47 -19.06 -4.45
CA GLY A 170 -5.38 -19.12 -5.59
C GLY A 170 -6.66 -18.30 -5.44
N CYS A 171 -6.71 -17.35 -4.51
CA CYS A 171 -7.89 -16.55 -4.21
C CYS A 171 -7.60 -15.05 -4.37
N GLY A 172 -8.64 -14.28 -4.65
CA GLY A 172 -8.68 -12.84 -4.57
C GLY A 172 -9.86 -12.36 -3.72
N TRP A 173 -9.87 -11.10 -3.34
CA TRP A 173 -11.01 -10.48 -2.68
C TRP A 173 -11.56 -9.33 -3.50
N LEU A 174 -12.84 -9.10 -3.31
CA LEU A 174 -13.57 -8.03 -3.97
C LEU A 174 -14.40 -7.28 -2.94
N ARG A 175 -14.26 -5.96 -2.89
CA ARG A 175 -15.10 -5.09 -2.08
C ARG A 175 -16.29 -4.62 -2.89
N LEU A 176 -17.49 -4.93 -2.42
CA LEU A 176 -18.74 -4.53 -3.05
C LEU A 176 -19.58 -3.66 -2.10
N PRO A 177 -20.36 -2.70 -2.63
CA PRO A 177 -21.40 -2.04 -1.87
C PRO A 177 -22.40 -3.05 -1.31
N ARG A 178 -23.03 -2.73 -0.16
CA ARG A 178 -24.01 -3.61 0.47
C ARG A 178 -25.16 -3.98 -0.46
N SER A 179 -25.68 -3.02 -1.21
CA SER A 179 -26.74 -3.23 -2.20
C SER A 179 -26.37 -4.28 -3.24
N ALA A 180 -25.17 -4.17 -3.84
CA ALA A 180 -24.70 -5.14 -4.83
C ALA A 180 -24.50 -6.54 -4.21
N MET A 181 -24.05 -6.61 -2.95
CA MET A 181 -23.93 -7.88 -2.24
C MET A 181 -25.32 -8.50 -1.98
N ASP A 182 -26.30 -7.71 -1.60
CA ASP A 182 -27.67 -8.17 -1.36
C ASP A 182 -28.31 -8.70 -2.68
N GLU A 183 -28.07 -8.04 -3.80
CA GLU A 183 -28.48 -8.49 -5.13
C GLU A 183 -27.83 -9.81 -5.55
N LEU A 184 -26.52 -9.94 -5.30
CA LEU A 184 -25.77 -11.18 -5.55
C LEU A 184 -26.28 -12.34 -4.66
N LEU A 185 -26.59 -12.08 -3.40
CA LEU A 185 -27.18 -13.04 -2.49
C LEU A 185 -28.56 -13.51 -3.00
N ALA A 186 -29.39 -12.57 -3.42
CA ALA A 186 -30.71 -12.88 -3.98
C ALA A 186 -30.59 -13.70 -5.28
N TYR A 187 -29.64 -13.36 -6.16
CA TYR A 187 -29.35 -14.13 -7.37
C TYR A 187 -28.88 -15.56 -7.04
N ARG A 188 -27.93 -15.70 -6.14
CA ARG A 188 -27.41 -16.99 -5.67
C ARG A 188 -28.53 -17.87 -5.14
N SER A 189 -29.41 -17.31 -4.29
CA SER A 189 -30.53 -18.04 -3.69
C SER A 189 -31.54 -18.48 -4.74
N ARG A 190 -31.94 -17.59 -5.66
CA ARG A 190 -32.90 -17.92 -6.73
C ARG A 190 -32.44 -19.05 -7.65
N HIS A 191 -31.13 -19.13 -7.89
CA HIS A 191 -30.54 -20.14 -8.79
C HIS A 191 -29.97 -21.35 -8.02
N ALA A 192 -30.17 -21.43 -6.70
CA ALA A 192 -29.68 -22.50 -5.84
C ALA A 192 -28.17 -22.78 -6.03
N LEU A 193 -27.36 -21.72 -6.20
CA LEU A 193 -25.92 -21.87 -6.46
C LEU A 193 -25.16 -22.15 -5.15
N PRO A 194 -24.27 -23.17 -5.13
CA PRO A 194 -23.67 -23.65 -3.88
C PRO A 194 -22.58 -22.74 -3.32
N SER A 195 -21.92 -21.95 -4.18
CA SER A 195 -20.77 -21.12 -3.79
C SER A 195 -20.77 -19.76 -4.49
N TRP A 196 -19.95 -18.83 -3.97
CA TRP A 196 -19.71 -17.53 -4.63
C TRP A 196 -19.04 -17.72 -6.00
N GLU A 197 -18.11 -18.64 -6.11
CA GLU A 197 -17.47 -18.97 -7.37
C GLU A 197 -18.49 -19.42 -8.43
N ALA A 198 -19.39 -20.33 -8.07
CA ALA A 198 -20.48 -20.78 -8.95
C ALA A 198 -21.40 -19.61 -9.34
N THR A 199 -21.66 -18.68 -8.41
CA THR A 199 -22.49 -17.49 -8.67
C THR A 199 -21.84 -16.57 -9.70
N VAL A 200 -20.57 -16.22 -9.50
CA VAL A 200 -19.82 -15.38 -10.44
C VAL A 200 -19.70 -16.04 -11.81
N ARG A 201 -19.36 -17.33 -11.84
CA ARG A 201 -19.28 -18.10 -13.10
C ARG A 201 -20.60 -18.10 -13.86
N ALA A 202 -21.72 -18.35 -13.18
CA ALA A 202 -23.04 -18.34 -13.80
C ALA A 202 -23.40 -16.94 -14.36
N LEU A 203 -23.03 -15.87 -13.69
CA LEU A 203 -23.21 -14.50 -14.17
C LEU A 203 -22.38 -14.21 -15.42
N LEU A 204 -21.10 -14.60 -15.43
CA LEU A 204 -20.22 -14.41 -16.59
C LEU A 204 -20.72 -15.21 -17.80
N GLU A 205 -21.10 -16.47 -17.63
CA GLU A 205 -21.67 -17.30 -18.69
C GLU A 205 -23.02 -16.75 -19.21
N SER A 206 -23.80 -16.08 -18.36
CA SER A 206 -25.04 -15.43 -18.76
C SER A 206 -24.76 -14.18 -19.58
N ALA A 207 -23.75 -13.39 -19.21
CA ALA A 207 -23.31 -12.21 -19.94
C ALA A 207 -22.79 -12.59 -21.34
N ASP A 208 -21.95 -13.61 -21.43
CA ASP A 208 -21.40 -14.10 -22.71
C ASP A 208 -22.50 -14.60 -23.66
N ARG A 209 -23.52 -15.28 -23.14
CA ARG A 209 -24.68 -15.74 -23.91
C ARG A 209 -25.62 -14.62 -24.35
N GLY A 210 -25.69 -13.55 -23.55
CA GLY A 210 -26.55 -12.40 -23.81
C GLY A 210 -26.01 -11.43 -24.87
N GLY A 211 -24.76 -11.56 -25.32
CA GLY A 211 -24.18 -10.81 -26.44
C GLY A 211 -24.12 -9.29 -26.27
N GLN A 212 -24.34 -8.76 -25.08
CA GLN A 212 -24.26 -7.33 -24.79
C GLN A 212 -23.20 -7.10 -23.73
N ALA A 213 -22.02 -6.68 -24.18
CA ALA A 213 -21.00 -6.18 -23.25
C ALA A 213 -21.60 -5.04 -22.41
N PRO A 214 -21.44 -5.02 -21.09
CA PRO A 214 -21.86 -3.89 -20.29
C PRO A 214 -21.18 -2.64 -20.82
N ALA A 215 -21.95 -1.59 -21.08
CA ALA A 215 -21.44 -0.31 -21.52
C ALA A 215 -20.33 0.14 -20.55
N THR A 216 -19.13 0.22 -21.06
CA THR A 216 -17.92 0.65 -20.36
C THR A 216 -18.13 2.07 -19.82
N GLY A 217 -18.05 2.24 -18.51
CA GLY A 217 -17.67 3.52 -17.92
C GLY A 217 -18.77 4.58 -17.85
N GLY A 218 -19.65 4.45 -16.88
CA GLY A 218 -20.20 5.66 -16.27
C GLY A 218 -19.10 6.36 -15.45
N PRO A 219 -19.04 7.70 -15.41
CA PRO A 219 -18.08 8.41 -14.59
C PRO A 219 -18.24 8.00 -13.13
N LEU A 220 -17.11 7.76 -12.45
CA LEU A 220 -17.10 7.57 -11.00
C LEU A 220 -17.92 8.70 -10.33
N PRO A 221 -18.77 8.39 -9.36
CA PRO A 221 -19.50 9.43 -8.65
C PRO A 221 -18.51 10.41 -8.01
N ALA A 222 -18.79 11.71 -8.13
CA ALA A 222 -17.98 12.85 -7.71
C ALA A 222 -17.64 12.90 -6.20
N ALA A 223 -17.98 11.87 -5.43
CA ALA A 223 -17.71 11.77 -4.01
C ALA A 223 -16.23 11.59 -3.64
N LEU A 224 -15.32 11.36 -4.61
CA LEU A 224 -13.88 11.26 -4.37
C LEU A 224 -13.12 12.59 -4.58
N ALA A 225 -13.78 13.60 -5.12
CA ALA A 225 -13.14 14.90 -5.37
C ALA A 225 -13.15 15.85 -4.17
N THR A 226 -13.93 15.59 -3.13
CA THR A 226 -14.12 16.50 -1.98
C THR A 226 -13.23 16.23 -0.78
N LEU A 227 -12.40 15.20 -0.79
CA LEU A 227 -11.50 14.90 0.35
C LEU A 227 -10.11 15.57 0.29
N THR A 228 -9.86 16.38 -0.74
CA THR A 228 -8.57 17.09 -0.91
C THR A 228 -8.62 18.56 -0.51
N GLU A 229 -9.77 19.15 -0.19
CA GLU A 229 -9.88 20.57 0.13
C GLU A 229 -9.95 20.92 1.63
N GLU A 230 -10.12 19.97 2.53
CA GLU A 230 -10.22 20.26 3.98
C GLU A 230 -8.92 20.08 4.80
N ALA A 231 -7.79 19.84 4.17
CA ALA A 231 -6.50 19.71 4.86
C ALA A 231 -5.59 20.96 4.74
N GLY A 232 -6.14 22.12 4.42
CA GLY A 232 -5.41 23.35 4.19
C GLY A 232 -6.05 24.59 4.82
N ALA A 233 -6.43 24.54 6.12
CA ALA A 233 -6.74 25.72 6.91
C ALA A 233 -6.21 25.56 8.33
#